data_324435fc3f8de19eac28c4e0c5e9511c
#
_entry.id   324435fc3f8de19eac28c4e0c5e9511c
#
_cell.length_a   1.000
_cell.length_b   1.000
_cell.length_c   1.000
_cell.angle_alpha   90.00
_cell.angle_beta   90.00
_cell.angle_gamma   90.00
#
_symmetry.space_group_name_H-M   'P 1'
#
loop_
_entity.id
_entity.type
_entity.pdbx_description
1 polymer ?
#
loop_
_entity_poly.entity_id
_entity_poly.type
_entity_poly.pdbx_seq_one_letter_code
_entity_poly.pdbx_strand_id
1 'polypeptide(L)'
;MTAYYNEFDPKAAAWLRQLIKNGDIADGTVDERSIIEVEAPDLKGFTQHHFFAGVGVWSYALRNAGWSDDRPVATASLPCQPFSAAGNQKGKEDERHLLPHFLELVGQCNFHTIFGEQVETAIKHGWLDDL
;
A
#
# COMPACT_ATOMS: atom_id res chain seq x y z
N MET A 1 16.23 8.43 2.54
CA MET A 1 15.47 7.19 2.57
C MET A 1 14.69 7.02 1.29
N THR A 2 14.67 5.81 0.77
CA THR A 2 14.15 5.56 -0.57
C THR A 2 12.66 5.25 -0.58
N ALA A 3 12.20 4.37 0.31
CA ALA A 3 10.82 3.86 0.26
C ALA A 3 10.05 4.06 1.55
N TYR A 4 8.77 4.26 1.39
CA TYR A 4 7.78 4.28 2.45
C TYR A 4 6.89 3.05 2.31
N TYR A 5 6.75 2.29 3.38
CA TYR A 5 5.90 1.10 3.42
C TYR A 5 4.83 1.31 4.49
N ASN A 6 3.57 1.28 4.10
CA ASN A 6 2.45 1.29 5.05
C ASN A 6 1.89 -0.11 5.18
N GLU A 7 1.93 -0.66 6.39
CA GLU A 7 1.39 -1.97 6.68
C GLU A 7 0.87 -2.03 8.11
N PHE A 8 -0.42 -2.22 8.26
CA PHE A 8 -1.10 -2.21 9.56
C PHE A 8 -0.86 -3.49 10.38
N ASP A 9 -0.68 -4.64 9.72
CA ASP A 9 -0.44 -5.90 10.41
C ASP A 9 0.97 -5.94 11.00
N PRO A 10 1.12 -6.07 12.34
CA PRO A 10 2.44 -6.06 12.97
C PRO A 10 3.38 -7.16 12.49
N LYS A 11 2.84 -8.34 12.16
CA LYS A 11 3.65 -9.47 11.68
C LYS A 11 4.21 -9.18 10.30
N ALA A 12 3.38 -8.68 9.40
CA ALA A 12 3.83 -8.29 8.07
C ALA A 12 4.82 -7.13 8.13
N ALA A 13 4.56 -6.15 9.00
CA ALA A 13 5.48 -5.02 9.19
C ALA A 13 6.86 -5.49 9.70
N ALA A 14 6.90 -6.43 10.63
CA ALA A 14 8.16 -7.00 11.12
C ALA A 14 8.92 -7.71 10.00
N TRP A 15 8.20 -8.43 9.14
CA TRP A 15 8.79 -9.10 7.99
C TRP A 15 9.36 -8.08 6.99
N LEU A 16 8.66 -7.00 6.73
CA LEU A 16 9.16 -5.92 5.87
C LEU A 16 10.48 -5.35 6.38
N ARG A 17 10.57 -5.10 7.68
CA ARG A 17 11.81 -4.59 8.28
C ARG A 17 12.96 -5.58 8.11
N GLN A 18 12.68 -6.87 8.22
CA GLN A 18 13.70 -7.90 8.01
C GLN A 18 14.17 -7.93 6.55
N LEU A 19 13.26 -7.82 5.60
CA LEU A 19 13.60 -7.77 4.17
C LEU A 19 14.42 -6.52 3.82
N ILE A 20 14.09 -5.39 4.41
CA ILE A 20 14.87 -4.15 4.25
C ILE A 20 16.29 -4.36 4.77
N LYS A 21 16.40 -4.91 5.97
CA LYS A 21 17.70 -5.16 6.61
C LYS A 21 18.56 -6.10 5.77
N ASN A 22 17.96 -7.11 5.16
CA ASN A 22 18.66 -8.07 4.31
C ASN A 22 18.99 -7.50 2.92
N GLY A 23 18.43 -6.37 2.54
CA GLY A 23 18.63 -5.80 1.21
C GLY A 23 17.78 -6.43 0.12
N ASP A 24 16.73 -7.16 0.48
CA ASP A 24 15.86 -7.85 -0.50
C ASP A 24 14.85 -6.91 -1.15
N ILE A 25 14.48 -5.84 -0.47
CA ILE A 25 13.59 -4.79 -0.97
C ILE A 25 14.22 -3.42 -0.77
N ALA A 26 13.64 -2.39 -1.39
CA ALA A 26 14.17 -1.04 -1.30
C ALA A 26 14.26 -0.57 0.16
N ASP A 27 15.36 0.05 0.51
CA ASP A 27 15.57 0.61 1.85
C ASP A 27 14.56 1.71 2.14
N GLY A 28 14.08 1.76 3.38
CA GLY A 28 13.08 2.74 3.75
C GLY A 28 12.53 2.57 5.14
N THR A 29 11.34 3.12 5.35
CA THR A 29 10.66 3.17 6.64
C THR A 29 9.35 2.39 6.57
N VAL A 30 9.07 1.61 7.62
CA VAL A 30 7.81 0.88 7.75
C VAL A 30 6.91 1.61 8.75
N ASP A 31 5.74 1.99 8.30
CA ASP A 31 4.71 2.69 9.09
C ASP A 31 3.59 1.70 9.39
N GLU A 32 3.40 1.37 10.67
CA GLU A 32 2.40 0.39 11.09
C GLU A 32 1.03 1.00 11.39
N ARG A 33 0.87 2.30 11.18
CA ARG A 33 -0.43 2.93 11.39
C ARG A 33 -1.45 2.48 10.35
N SER A 34 -2.73 2.53 10.71
CA SER A 34 -3.78 2.42 9.70
C SER A 34 -3.63 3.54 8.68
N ILE A 35 -3.96 3.26 7.43
CA ILE A 35 -3.91 4.28 6.37
C ILE A 35 -4.76 5.51 6.72
N ILE A 36 -5.81 5.34 7.52
CA ILE A 36 -6.68 6.44 7.95
C ILE A 36 -5.92 7.49 8.76
N GLU A 37 -4.86 7.08 9.45
CA GLU A 37 -4.04 7.95 10.28
C GLU A 37 -2.89 8.62 9.51
N VAL A 38 -2.66 8.19 8.28
CA VAL A 38 -1.57 8.72 7.46
C VAL A 38 -2.05 9.95 6.70
N GLU A 39 -1.25 11.01 6.72
CA GLU A 39 -1.55 12.25 6.04
C GLU A 39 -0.48 12.58 5.00
N ALA A 40 -0.82 13.43 4.04
CA ALA A 40 0.08 13.78 2.94
C ALA A 40 1.47 14.27 3.41
N PRO A 41 1.60 15.10 4.45
CA PRO A 41 2.94 15.50 4.92
C PRO A 41 3.82 14.34 5.37
N ASP A 42 3.22 13.25 5.86
CA ASP A 42 3.97 12.07 6.30
C ASP A 42 4.69 11.36 5.15
N LEU A 43 4.24 11.60 3.93
CA LEU A 43 4.72 10.90 2.74
C LEU A 43 5.82 11.64 1.99
N LYS A 44 6.17 12.83 2.45
CA LYS A 44 7.21 13.64 1.80
C LYS A 44 8.60 13.06 2.02
N GLY A 45 9.44 13.21 1.03
CA GLY A 45 10.84 12.81 1.12
C GLY A 45 11.12 11.37 0.71
N PHE A 46 10.11 10.62 0.33
CA PHE A 46 10.27 9.26 -0.17
C PHE A 46 10.15 9.22 -1.69
N THR A 47 10.94 8.37 -2.31
CA THR A 47 10.88 8.15 -3.76
C THR A 47 9.81 7.13 -4.12
N GLN A 48 9.69 6.07 -3.34
CA GLN A 48 8.70 5.03 -3.54
C GLN A 48 7.73 4.98 -2.37
N HIS A 49 6.47 4.68 -2.68
CA HIS A 49 5.42 4.58 -1.68
C HIS A 49 4.66 3.27 -1.89
N HIS A 50 4.71 2.39 -0.91
CA HIS A 50 4.02 1.09 -0.98
C HIS A 50 2.94 1.04 0.09
N PHE A 51 1.68 1.22 -0.34
CA PHE A 51 0.51 1.21 0.54
C PHE A 51 -0.05 -0.20 0.64
N PHE A 52 -0.50 -0.58 1.81
CA PHE A 52 -0.97 -1.94 2.08
C PHE A 52 0.10 -2.94 1.65
N ALA A 53 1.31 -2.72 2.14
CA ALA A 53 2.51 -3.31 1.56
C ALA A 53 2.63 -4.83 1.75
N GLY A 54 1.92 -5.39 2.72
CA GLY A 54 1.99 -6.82 2.98
C GLY A 54 3.40 -7.25 3.33
N VAL A 55 3.91 -8.22 2.59
CA VAL A 55 5.27 -8.74 2.77
C VAL A 55 6.25 -8.22 1.71
N GLY A 56 5.95 -7.10 1.09
CA GLY A 56 6.89 -6.41 0.22
C GLY A 56 6.97 -6.93 -1.21
N VAL A 57 5.94 -7.62 -1.68
CA VAL A 57 5.94 -8.23 -3.01
C VAL A 57 6.15 -7.20 -4.12
N TRP A 58 5.49 -6.03 -4.02
CA TRP A 58 5.63 -4.99 -5.04
C TRP A 58 7.07 -4.49 -5.17
N SER A 59 7.71 -4.19 -4.04
CA SER A 59 9.09 -3.69 -4.06
C SER A 59 10.03 -4.74 -4.63
N TYR A 60 9.87 -5.99 -4.25
CA TYR A 60 10.66 -7.10 -4.76
C TYR A 60 10.44 -7.29 -6.27
N ALA A 61 9.19 -7.27 -6.72
CA ALA A 61 8.85 -7.44 -8.13
C ALA A 61 9.38 -6.30 -9.00
N LEU A 62 9.30 -5.07 -8.52
CA LEU A 62 9.81 -3.92 -9.24
C LEU A 62 11.33 -4.03 -9.44
N ARG A 63 12.06 -4.42 -8.41
CA ARG A 63 13.52 -4.65 -8.53
C ARG A 63 13.82 -5.72 -9.58
N ASN A 64 13.11 -6.85 -9.53
CA ASN A 64 13.31 -7.93 -10.50
C ASN A 64 12.97 -7.52 -11.93
N ALA A 65 12.07 -6.55 -12.08
CA ALA A 65 11.71 -6.00 -13.40
C ALA A 65 12.68 -4.92 -13.89
N GLY A 66 13.69 -4.57 -13.09
CA GLY A 66 14.65 -3.54 -13.46
C GLY A 66 14.22 -2.12 -13.09
N TRP A 67 13.19 -1.97 -12.26
CA TRP A 67 12.77 -0.65 -11.77
C TRP A 67 13.69 -0.21 -10.64
N SER A 68 14.44 0.88 -10.89
CA SER A 68 15.40 1.38 -9.90
C SER A 68 14.70 1.86 -8.63
N ASP A 69 15.32 1.64 -7.47
CA ASP A 69 14.82 2.15 -6.19
C ASP A 69 14.69 3.68 -6.19
N ASP A 70 15.46 4.37 -7.02
CA ASP A 70 15.43 5.83 -7.13
C ASP A 70 14.36 6.35 -8.11
N ARG A 71 13.66 5.45 -8.78
CA ARG A 71 12.61 5.83 -9.71
C ARG A 71 11.27 5.93 -8.99
N PRO A 72 10.58 7.07 -9.06
CA PRO A 72 9.32 7.27 -8.34
C PRO A 72 8.23 6.28 -8.76
N VAL A 73 7.53 5.74 -7.77
CA VAL A 73 6.38 4.86 -7.97
C VAL A 73 5.56 4.79 -6.68
N ALA A 74 4.26 4.63 -6.82
CA ALA A 74 3.38 4.26 -5.73
C ALA A 74 2.70 2.94 -6.06
N THR A 75 2.58 2.06 -5.08
CA THR A 75 1.87 0.79 -5.25
C THR A 75 0.83 0.62 -4.16
N ALA A 76 -0.21 -0.15 -4.43
CA ALA A 76 -1.24 -0.43 -3.44
C ALA A 76 -1.84 -1.82 -3.67
N SER A 77 -1.80 -2.65 -2.63
CA SER A 77 -2.52 -3.92 -2.60
C SER A 77 -3.73 -3.75 -1.69
N LEU A 78 -4.78 -3.14 -2.23
CA LEU A 78 -5.93 -2.73 -1.42
C LEU A 78 -6.64 -3.93 -0.80
N PRO A 79 -6.99 -3.85 0.48
CA PRO A 79 -7.75 -4.91 1.11
C PRO A 79 -9.15 -4.98 0.52
N CYS A 80 -9.67 -6.20 0.40
CA CYS A 80 -10.93 -6.47 -0.25
C CYS A 80 -11.91 -7.26 0.63
N GLN A 81 -11.71 -7.23 1.94
CA GLN A 81 -12.52 -8.04 2.85
C GLN A 81 -14.03 -7.75 2.81
N PRO A 82 -14.50 -6.54 2.55
CA PRO A 82 -15.94 -6.31 2.39
C PRO A 82 -16.55 -7.12 1.25
N PHE A 83 -15.71 -7.57 0.31
CA PHE A 83 -16.13 -8.31 -0.87
C PHE A 83 -15.77 -9.79 -0.77
N SER A 84 -15.20 -10.23 0.35
CA SER A 84 -14.82 -11.61 0.57
C SER A 84 -15.89 -12.34 1.38
N ALA A 85 -16.07 -13.64 1.11
CA ALA A 85 -17.03 -14.45 1.84
C ALA A 85 -16.67 -14.63 3.32
N ALA A 86 -15.42 -14.46 3.67
CA ALA A 86 -14.92 -14.58 5.03
C ALA A 86 -14.98 -13.26 5.82
N GLY A 87 -15.35 -12.15 5.19
CA GLY A 87 -15.42 -10.85 5.85
C GLY A 87 -16.54 -10.79 6.88
N ASN A 88 -16.26 -10.22 8.06
CA ASN A 88 -17.26 -9.97 9.08
C ASN A 88 -17.79 -8.54 8.99
N GLN A 89 -18.87 -8.23 9.73
CA GLN A 89 -19.50 -6.91 9.68
C GLN A 89 -18.59 -5.77 10.15
N LYS A 90 -17.74 -6.02 11.15
CA LYS A 90 -16.80 -5.02 11.65
C LYS A 90 -15.73 -4.69 10.61
N GLY A 91 -15.19 -5.69 9.95
CA GLY A 91 -14.23 -5.50 8.87
C GLY A 91 -14.79 -4.66 7.75
N LYS A 92 -16.06 -4.86 7.41
CA LYS A 92 -16.74 -4.08 6.38
C LYS A 92 -16.78 -2.59 6.69
N GLU A 93 -17.08 -2.23 7.93
CA GLU A 93 -17.18 -0.84 8.32
C GLU A 93 -15.84 -0.13 8.30
N ASP A 94 -14.81 -0.78 8.83
CA ASP A 94 -13.46 -0.23 8.84
C ASP A 94 -12.93 -0.05 7.42
N GLU A 95 -13.14 -1.04 6.57
CA GLU A 95 -12.63 -0.99 5.19
C GLU A 95 -13.40 -0.03 4.30
N ARG A 96 -14.65 0.32 4.62
CA ARG A 96 -15.38 1.36 3.90
C ARG A 96 -14.68 2.70 3.96
N HIS A 97 -13.87 2.94 4.98
CA HIS A 97 -13.15 4.20 5.14
C HIS A 97 -11.74 4.16 4.56
N LEU A 98 -11.20 2.96 4.33
CA LEU A 98 -9.84 2.82 3.84
C LEU A 98 -9.67 3.32 2.42
N LEU A 99 -10.53 2.89 1.50
CA LEU A 99 -10.43 3.29 0.10
C LEU A 99 -10.65 4.79 -0.11
N PRO A 100 -11.71 5.41 0.44
CA PRO A 100 -11.89 6.85 0.29
C PRO A 100 -10.71 7.66 0.81
N HIS A 101 -10.19 7.31 1.98
CA HIS A 101 -9.04 8.01 2.55
C HIS A 101 -7.80 7.84 1.70
N PHE A 102 -7.54 6.61 1.21
CA PHE A 102 -6.43 6.34 0.33
C PHE A 102 -6.51 7.15 -0.96
N LEU A 103 -7.69 7.22 -1.57
CA LEU A 103 -7.89 8.01 -2.79
C LEU A 103 -7.67 9.49 -2.54
N GLU A 104 -8.07 9.99 -1.38
CA GLU A 104 -7.80 11.36 -1.00
C GLU A 104 -6.30 11.63 -0.89
N LEU A 105 -5.55 10.72 -0.26
CA LEU A 105 -4.09 10.82 -0.18
C LEU A 105 -3.45 10.82 -1.57
N VAL A 106 -3.91 9.95 -2.45
CA VAL A 106 -3.42 9.88 -3.83
C VAL A 106 -3.62 11.22 -4.55
N GLY A 107 -4.80 11.82 -4.39
CA GLY A 107 -5.09 13.12 -4.97
C GLY A 107 -4.22 14.23 -4.42
N GLN A 108 -3.94 14.22 -3.12
CA GLN A 108 -3.12 15.24 -2.46
C GLN A 108 -1.63 15.12 -2.80
N CYS A 109 -1.14 13.89 -2.95
CA CYS A 109 0.28 13.65 -3.19
C CYS A 109 0.69 13.75 -4.66
N ASN A 110 -0.26 13.62 -5.56
CA ASN A 110 -0.03 13.75 -7.00
C ASN A 110 1.08 12.81 -7.50
N PHE A 111 0.96 11.52 -7.20
CA PHE A 111 1.95 10.53 -7.63
C PHE A 111 2.04 10.43 -9.16
N HIS A 112 3.26 10.31 -9.67
CA HIS A 112 3.49 10.22 -11.11
C HIS A 112 3.01 8.88 -11.70
N THR A 113 3.31 7.77 -11.03
CA THR A 113 2.99 6.43 -11.49
C THR A 113 2.44 5.62 -10.33
N ILE A 114 1.30 4.98 -10.53
CA ILE A 114 0.64 4.17 -9.51
C ILE A 114 0.28 2.81 -10.09
N PHE A 115 0.68 1.75 -9.40
CA PHE A 115 0.23 0.39 -9.68
C PHE A 115 -0.66 -0.09 -8.54
N GLY A 116 -1.75 -0.73 -8.88
CA GLY A 116 -2.65 -1.29 -7.88
C GLY A 116 -3.12 -2.67 -8.25
N GLU A 117 -3.48 -3.46 -7.24
CA GLU A 117 -4.11 -4.76 -7.47
C GLU A 117 -5.34 -4.90 -6.58
N GLN A 118 -6.29 -5.68 -7.05
CA GLN A 118 -7.51 -5.97 -6.34
C GLN A 118 -8.10 -7.29 -6.83
N VAL A 119 -8.96 -7.91 -6.01
CA VAL A 119 -9.61 -9.14 -6.41
C VAL A 119 -10.79 -8.88 -7.35
N GLU A 120 -11.13 -9.86 -8.16
CA GLU A 120 -12.23 -9.80 -9.13
C GLU A 120 -13.56 -9.40 -8.49
N THR A 121 -13.83 -9.91 -7.30
CA THR A 121 -15.07 -9.62 -6.58
C THR A 121 -15.24 -8.12 -6.30
N ALA A 122 -14.16 -7.44 -5.94
CA ALA A 122 -14.19 -6.00 -5.71
C ALA A 122 -14.52 -5.24 -6.98
N ILE A 123 -14.00 -5.67 -8.11
CA ILE A 123 -14.31 -5.07 -9.42
C ILE A 123 -15.80 -5.19 -9.72
N LYS A 124 -16.39 -6.36 -9.47
CA LYS A 124 -17.83 -6.60 -9.68
C LYS A 124 -18.71 -5.72 -8.79
N HIS A 125 -18.20 -5.25 -7.67
CA HIS A 125 -18.92 -4.36 -6.77
C HIS A 125 -18.65 -2.87 -7.03
N GLY A 126 -18.07 -2.55 -8.18
CA GLY A 126 -17.88 -1.17 -8.60
C GLY A 126 -16.64 -0.48 -8.05
N TRP A 127 -15.67 -1.24 -7.55
CA TRP A 127 -14.45 -0.67 -6.98
C TRP A 127 -13.70 0.23 -7.97
N LEU A 128 -13.67 -0.16 -9.25
CA LEU A 128 -12.96 0.62 -10.27
C LEU A 128 -13.62 1.99 -10.53
N ASP A 129 -14.92 2.11 -10.27
CA ASP A 129 -15.64 3.35 -10.52
C ASP A 129 -15.22 4.46 -9.55
N ASP A 130 -14.60 4.10 -8.42
CA ASP A 130 -14.13 5.05 -7.42
C ASP A 130 -12.72 5.58 -7.71
N LEU A 131 -12.03 4.99 -8.66
CA LEU A 131 -10.72 5.44 -9.08
C LEU A 131 -10.82 6.55 -10.12
#